data_c651e12d4e497266d6e3c1ba8bc1d94b
#
_entry.id   c651e12d4e497266d6e3c1ba8bc1d94b
#
_cell.length_a   1.000
_cell.length_b   1.000
_cell.length_c   1.000
_cell.angle_alpha   90.00
_cell.angle_beta   90.00
_cell.angle_gamma   90.00
#
_symmetry.space_group_name_H-M   'P 1'
#
loop_
_entity.id
_entity.type
_entity.pdbx_description
1 polymer ?
#
loop_
_entity_poly.entity_id
_entity_poly.type
_entity_poly.pdbx_seq_one_letter_code
_entity_poly.pdbx_strand_id
1 'polypeptide(L)'
;MDQNEFDQPTENDKELISFVTDHCDRWRDYRNTNFLPLWEEYERIFRGEWAIEDKTRDSERSRIVTPMTQQAVETRHAEIMEAIFGSGEFFDIKDDVKDIDGNPLDVEMIKIQMMEDLKKDKFRKYVDQIELLAEIYGTGIAEITVTMEKEYTPATQPIPGMQGQAAIGVQETDRVSVKPIPVNPKNFLWDPNGTSVDDCMGVAIEKYVSIHKVVANIEKGIYRKVNIVPTYDDTDLEPTQEISQYQNEKVKLLTYYGLVPKEYLAKLNSKDEEMVELFPEDSAAEDYSDMVEAIVVIGNDGMLLKAEENPYMMKDRPVLTYQDDTVPNRLPGRGTVEKAYNMQKAIDAQVRTHLDSLALTAVPMVAMDATRLPRGAKFEVRPGKAFMTNGNPSEILFPFKFGQTDGNNLTTAQAFERMLLQATGTLDSQGMVSQVARDGGNAGMSMAVATIIKKYKRTLVNFQEDFLIPFIKKAAFRYMQFDPERYPSVDLNFVPTATLGIIAREYEQAQFIALLQTLGPDTPVLPLILKGIVANSSLSNRMELM
;
A
#
# COMPACT_ATOMS: atom_id res chain seq x y z
N MET A 1 38.03 4.00 -17.65
CA MET A 1 38.14 3.89 -16.19
C MET A 1 39.11 2.76 -15.90
N ASP A 2 40.20 3.08 -15.23
CA ASP A 2 41.23 2.09 -14.92
C ASP A 2 40.69 1.05 -13.91
N GLN A 3 40.98 -0.21 -14.16
CA GLN A 3 40.53 -1.36 -13.32
C GLN A 3 41.06 -1.34 -11.86
N ASN A 4 41.92 -0.37 -11.52
CA ASN A 4 42.54 -0.22 -10.20
C ASN A 4 41.77 0.75 -9.27
N GLU A 5 40.60 1.27 -9.67
CA GLU A 5 39.80 2.24 -8.90
C GLU A 5 38.64 1.61 -8.13
N PHE A 6 38.40 0.30 -8.27
CA PHE A 6 37.29 -0.38 -7.62
C PHE A 6 37.76 -1.08 -6.33
N ASP A 7 36.98 -0.94 -5.26
CA ASP A 7 37.18 -1.66 -4.03
C ASP A 7 36.98 -3.16 -4.28
N GLN A 8 38.01 -3.96 -4.03
CA GLN A 8 37.88 -5.42 -4.11
C GLN A 8 37.20 -5.94 -2.84
N PRO A 9 36.25 -6.89 -2.97
CA PRO A 9 35.57 -7.45 -1.80
C PRO A 9 36.57 -8.16 -0.89
N THR A 10 36.61 -7.79 0.37
CA THR A 10 37.40 -8.45 1.42
C THR A 10 36.78 -9.81 1.78
N GLU A 11 37.50 -10.63 2.51
CA GLU A 11 37.00 -11.93 2.98
C GLU A 11 35.77 -11.76 3.90
N ASN A 12 35.79 -10.75 4.75
CA ASN A 12 34.67 -10.37 5.60
C ASN A 12 33.44 -9.89 4.80
N ASP A 13 33.65 -9.16 3.70
CA ASP A 13 32.53 -8.77 2.82
C ASP A 13 31.82 -10.01 2.26
N LYS A 14 32.58 -11.06 1.93
CA LYS A 14 32.01 -12.33 1.45
C LYS A 14 31.23 -13.08 2.54
N GLU A 15 31.75 -13.10 3.76
CA GLU A 15 31.07 -13.72 4.90
C GLU A 15 29.76 -12.97 5.23
N LEU A 16 29.80 -11.61 5.24
CA LEU A 16 28.61 -10.80 5.43
C LEU A 16 27.57 -11.00 4.31
N ILE A 17 28.01 -11.02 3.06
CA ILE A 17 27.12 -11.29 1.92
C ILE A 17 26.49 -12.68 2.06
N SER A 18 27.28 -13.73 2.38
CA SER A 18 26.77 -15.08 2.57
C SER A 18 25.75 -15.14 3.70
N PHE A 19 26.07 -14.53 4.86
CA PHE A 19 25.16 -14.47 6.00
C PHE A 19 23.81 -13.85 5.65
N VAL A 20 23.82 -12.67 5.03
CA VAL A 20 22.59 -11.96 4.68
C VAL A 20 21.81 -12.70 3.58
N THR A 21 22.52 -13.21 2.56
CA THR A 21 21.89 -13.91 1.43
C THR A 21 21.25 -15.20 1.88
N ASP A 22 21.93 -16.01 2.71
CA ASP A 22 21.40 -17.29 3.22
C ASP A 22 20.10 -17.11 4.03
N HIS A 23 20.02 -16.04 4.85
CA HIS A 23 18.80 -15.71 5.58
C HIS A 23 17.70 -15.23 4.64
N CYS A 24 18.03 -14.32 3.73
CA CYS A 24 17.06 -13.79 2.77
C CYS A 24 16.52 -14.88 1.82
N ASP A 25 17.35 -15.85 1.43
CA ASP A 25 16.91 -16.97 0.58
C ASP A 25 15.91 -17.88 1.30
N ARG A 26 16.14 -18.19 2.58
CA ARG A 26 15.17 -18.93 3.40
C ARG A 26 13.85 -18.17 3.54
N TRP A 27 13.90 -16.87 3.76
CA TRP A 27 12.71 -16.03 3.87
C TRP A 27 11.98 -15.91 2.53
N ARG A 28 12.71 -15.84 1.43
CA ARG A 28 12.18 -15.84 0.06
C ARG A 28 11.44 -17.14 -0.24
N ASP A 29 12.03 -18.28 0.09
CA ASP A 29 11.42 -19.59 -0.08
C ASP A 29 10.13 -19.72 0.74
N TYR A 30 10.15 -19.25 1.98
CA TYR A 30 8.97 -19.21 2.84
C TYR A 30 7.85 -18.34 2.26
N ARG A 31 8.17 -17.12 1.83
CA ARG A 31 7.21 -16.21 1.17
C ARG A 31 6.65 -16.82 -0.11
N ASN A 32 7.53 -17.35 -0.96
CA ASN A 32 7.15 -17.89 -2.27
C ASN A 32 6.25 -19.13 -2.15
N THR A 33 6.48 -19.95 -1.14
CA THR A 33 5.69 -21.17 -0.91
C THR A 33 4.33 -20.86 -0.30
N ASN A 34 4.27 -19.95 0.68
CA ASN A 34 3.06 -19.78 1.49
C ASN A 34 2.17 -18.61 1.06
N PHE A 35 2.72 -17.57 0.44
CA PHE A 35 1.99 -16.33 0.19
C PHE A 35 1.95 -15.92 -1.27
N LEU A 36 3.04 -16.02 -2.00
CA LEU A 36 3.14 -15.50 -3.37
C LEU A 36 2.04 -16.00 -4.30
N PRO A 37 1.69 -17.31 -4.36
CA PRO A 37 0.65 -17.79 -5.26
C PRO A 37 -0.74 -17.23 -4.93
N LEU A 38 -1.00 -16.96 -3.64
CA LEU A 38 -2.25 -16.36 -3.19
C LEU A 38 -2.29 -14.86 -3.55
N TRP A 39 -1.18 -14.16 -3.35
CA TRP A 39 -1.08 -12.73 -3.67
C TRP A 39 -1.19 -12.45 -5.17
N GLU A 40 -0.65 -13.31 -6.02
CA GLU A 40 -0.82 -13.23 -7.47
C GLU A 40 -2.30 -13.40 -7.89
N GLU A 41 -2.99 -14.35 -7.25
CA GLU A 41 -4.43 -14.54 -7.46
C GLU A 41 -5.25 -13.33 -6.95
N TYR A 42 -4.89 -12.73 -5.81
CA TYR A 42 -5.56 -11.54 -5.29
C TYR A 42 -5.40 -10.35 -6.21
N GLU A 43 -4.18 -10.11 -6.69
CA GLU A 43 -3.89 -9.04 -7.66
C GLU A 43 -4.65 -9.26 -8.97
N ARG A 44 -4.66 -10.49 -9.47
CA ARG A 44 -5.40 -10.87 -10.68
C ARG A 44 -6.91 -10.57 -10.55
N ILE A 45 -7.52 -10.93 -9.42
CA ILE A 45 -8.93 -10.65 -9.15
C ILE A 45 -9.20 -9.16 -9.05
N PHE A 46 -8.33 -8.43 -8.35
CA PHE A 46 -8.44 -6.98 -8.23
C PHE A 46 -8.34 -6.29 -9.60
N ARG A 47 -7.42 -6.74 -10.47
CA ARG A 47 -7.28 -6.22 -11.84
C ARG A 47 -8.39 -6.67 -12.79
N GLY A 48 -9.22 -7.64 -12.40
CA GLY A 48 -10.26 -8.19 -13.25
C GLY A 48 -9.71 -9.03 -14.42
N GLU A 49 -8.53 -9.58 -14.28
CA GLU A 49 -7.87 -10.38 -15.30
C GLU A 49 -8.36 -11.84 -15.30
N TRP A 50 -8.28 -12.47 -16.48
CA TRP A 50 -8.65 -13.87 -16.62
C TRP A 50 -7.64 -14.79 -15.93
N ALA A 51 -8.15 -15.83 -15.25
CA ALA A 51 -7.29 -16.91 -14.77
C ALA A 51 -6.65 -17.67 -15.95
N ILE A 52 -5.53 -18.32 -15.70
CA ILE A 52 -4.83 -19.13 -16.72
C ILE A 52 -5.78 -20.19 -17.29
N GLU A 53 -6.59 -20.81 -16.43
CA GLU A 53 -7.61 -21.79 -16.81
C GLU A 53 -8.68 -21.21 -17.74
N ASP A 54 -9.05 -19.95 -17.54
CA ASP A 54 -10.03 -19.25 -18.39
C ASP A 54 -9.44 -18.87 -19.75
N LYS A 55 -8.12 -18.63 -19.83
CA LYS A 55 -7.44 -18.36 -21.12
C LYS A 55 -7.45 -19.57 -22.03
N THR A 56 -7.43 -20.78 -21.47
CA THR A 56 -7.48 -22.06 -22.21
C THR A 56 -8.89 -22.55 -22.51
N ARG A 57 -9.93 -21.89 -22.01
CA ARG A 57 -11.33 -22.24 -22.22
C ARG A 57 -11.73 -22.06 -23.68
N ASP A 58 -12.68 -22.88 -24.16
CA ASP A 58 -13.24 -22.77 -25.53
C ASP A 58 -13.73 -21.35 -25.81
N SER A 59 -13.45 -20.84 -27.00
CA SER A 59 -13.82 -19.47 -27.41
C SER A 59 -15.33 -19.19 -27.40
N GLU A 60 -16.15 -20.25 -27.47
CA GLU A 60 -17.60 -20.17 -27.46
C GLU A 60 -18.19 -20.02 -26.04
N ARG A 61 -17.38 -20.20 -25.00
CA ARG A 61 -17.82 -20.08 -23.61
C ARG A 61 -17.52 -18.70 -23.04
N SER A 62 -18.41 -18.25 -22.17
CA SER A 62 -18.23 -16.97 -21.48
C SER A 62 -16.97 -16.96 -20.59
N ARG A 63 -16.18 -15.88 -20.67
CA ARG A 63 -14.97 -15.64 -19.89
C ARG A 63 -15.11 -14.38 -19.01
N ILE A 64 -16.33 -13.91 -18.78
CA ILE A 64 -16.58 -12.69 -18.02
C ILE A 64 -15.99 -12.78 -16.61
N VAL A 65 -15.39 -11.71 -16.16
CA VAL A 65 -14.99 -11.47 -14.77
C VAL A 65 -15.79 -10.27 -14.28
N THR A 66 -16.50 -10.45 -13.17
CA THR A 66 -17.32 -9.37 -12.60
C THR A 66 -16.45 -8.50 -11.67
N PRO A 67 -16.53 -7.16 -11.72
CA PRO A 67 -15.64 -6.28 -10.95
C PRO A 67 -16.10 -6.05 -9.49
N MET A 68 -16.75 -7.03 -8.87
CA MET A 68 -17.33 -6.86 -7.52
C MET A 68 -16.28 -6.66 -6.44
N THR A 69 -15.19 -7.43 -6.51
CA THR A 69 -14.06 -7.28 -5.56
C THR A 69 -13.34 -5.95 -5.76
N GLN A 70 -13.10 -5.54 -7.00
CA GLN A 70 -12.49 -4.25 -7.30
C GLN A 70 -13.33 -3.10 -6.72
N GLN A 71 -14.64 -3.12 -6.97
CA GLN A 71 -15.56 -2.11 -6.43
C GLN A 71 -15.55 -2.08 -4.91
N ALA A 72 -15.50 -3.25 -4.25
CA ALA A 72 -15.45 -3.33 -2.80
C ALA A 72 -14.16 -2.72 -2.23
N VAL A 73 -13.01 -3.01 -2.85
CA VAL A 73 -11.70 -2.45 -2.47
C VAL A 73 -11.70 -0.93 -2.67
N GLU A 74 -12.08 -0.43 -3.86
CA GLU A 74 -12.08 0.99 -4.16
C GLU A 74 -13.00 1.80 -3.23
N THR A 75 -14.18 1.25 -2.91
CA THR A 75 -15.12 1.91 -1.99
C THR A 75 -14.53 1.99 -0.58
N ARG A 76 -14.00 0.88 -0.06
CA ARG A 76 -13.42 0.83 1.28
C ARG A 76 -12.18 1.72 1.39
N HIS A 77 -11.29 1.66 0.41
CA HIS A 77 -10.11 2.51 0.31
C HIS A 77 -10.47 4.01 0.37
N ALA A 78 -11.46 4.43 -0.41
CA ALA A 78 -11.92 5.81 -0.39
C ALA A 78 -12.46 6.25 0.98
N GLU A 79 -13.21 5.38 1.67
CA GLU A 79 -13.75 5.65 2.99
C GLU A 79 -12.65 5.74 4.07
N ILE A 80 -11.63 4.87 4.01
CA ILE A 80 -10.48 4.90 4.94
C ILE A 80 -9.64 6.16 4.71
N MET A 81 -9.33 6.47 3.45
CA MET A 81 -8.55 7.67 3.10
C MET A 81 -9.28 8.97 3.49
N GLU A 82 -10.59 9.01 3.37
CA GLU A 82 -11.39 10.14 3.85
C GLU A 82 -11.40 10.21 5.38
N ALA A 83 -11.47 9.08 6.06
CA ALA A 83 -11.38 9.04 7.52
C ALA A 83 -10.05 9.58 8.05
N ILE A 84 -8.93 9.27 7.37
CA ILE A 84 -7.58 9.69 7.79
C ILE A 84 -7.33 11.15 7.46
N PHE A 85 -7.62 11.59 6.24
CA PHE A 85 -7.20 12.90 5.71
C PHE A 85 -8.33 13.91 5.54
N GLY A 86 -9.58 13.56 5.80
CA GLY A 86 -10.73 14.42 5.55
C GLY A 86 -10.75 15.67 6.43
N SER A 87 -10.15 15.66 7.63
CA SER A 87 -10.02 16.84 8.50
C SER A 87 -8.91 17.80 8.06
N GLY A 88 -7.97 17.33 7.22
CA GLY A 88 -6.76 18.08 6.85
C GLY A 88 -5.63 18.00 7.88
N GLU A 89 -5.93 17.62 9.10
CA GLU A 89 -4.99 17.31 10.17
C GLU A 89 -5.10 15.82 10.49
N PHE A 90 -3.98 15.09 10.53
CA PHE A 90 -3.97 13.66 10.76
C PHE A 90 -3.23 13.24 12.04
N PHE A 91 -2.54 14.15 12.72
CA PHE A 91 -1.97 13.95 14.04
C PHE A 91 -2.04 15.22 14.88
N ASP A 92 -1.90 15.07 16.19
CA ASP A 92 -1.76 16.14 17.16
C ASP A 92 -0.62 15.82 18.13
N ILE A 93 -0.11 16.83 18.83
CA ILE A 93 0.96 16.69 19.82
C ILE A 93 0.39 17.11 21.17
N LYS A 94 0.57 16.29 22.22
CA LYS A 94 0.12 16.65 23.57
C LYS A 94 0.99 17.76 24.16
N ASP A 95 0.35 18.77 24.74
CA ASP A 95 0.91 20.05 25.15
C ASP A 95 1.86 20.07 26.37
N ASP A 96 2.24 18.94 26.95
CA ASP A 96 3.02 18.92 28.21
C ASP A 96 4.53 18.83 28.01
N VAL A 97 5.06 19.32 26.88
CA VAL A 97 6.48 19.18 26.55
C VAL A 97 7.25 20.43 26.98
N LYS A 98 8.32 20.22 27.76
CA LYS A 98 9.26 21.25 28.16
C LYS A 98 10.62 21.02 27.50
N ASP A 99 11.27 22.11 27.11
CA ASP A 99 12.65 22.09 26.64
C ASP A 99 13.62 21.62 27.74
N ILE A 100 14.85 21.27 27.35
CA ILE A 100 15.95 20.88 28.27
C ILE A 100 16.13 21.89 29.40
N ASP A 101 15.87 23.17 29.12
CA ASP A 101 15.96 24.28 30.09
C ASP A 101 14.67 24.48 30.94
N GLY A 102 13.64 23.63 30.75
CA GLY A 102 12.39 23.67 31.50
C GLY A 102 11.37 24.71 31.03
N ASN A 103 11.63 25.40 29.91
CA ASN A 103 10.70 26.35 29.31
C ASN A 103 9.60 25.62 28.51
N PRO A 104 8.35 26.12 28.49
CA PRO A 104 7.30 25.56 27.64
C PRO A 104 7.68 25.75 26.18
N LEU A 105 7.69 24.66 25.43
CA LEU A 105 7.96 24.66 23.99
C LEU A 105 6.71 25.05 23.22
N ASP A 106 6.86 25.80 22.12
CA ASP A 106 5.76 26.07 21.20
C ASP A 106 5.48 24.84 20.31
N VAL A 107 4.72 23.92 20.88
CA VAL A 107 4.39 22.62 20.27
C VAL A 107 3.52 22.80 19.02
N GLU A 108 2.65 23.82 19.01
CA GLU A 108 1.77 24.09 17.86
C GLU A 108 2.58 24.52 16.63
N MET A 109 3.63 25.31 16.82
CA MET A 109 4.53 25.71 15.74
C MET A 109 5.25 24.50 15.13
N ILE A 110 5.75 23.57 15.96
CA ILE A 110 6.41 22.34 15.51
C ILE A 110 5.43 21.46 14.73
N LYS A 111 4.20 21.31 15.23
CA LYS A 111 3.12 20.56 14.56
C LYS A 111 2.84 21.13 13.16
N ILE A 112 2.62 22.44 13.06
CA ILE A 112 2.32 23.11 11.77
C ILE A 112 3.49 22.90 10.80
N GLN A 113 4.72 23.10 11.23
CA GLN A 113 5.92 22.96 10.43
C GLN A 113 6.08 21.52 9.92
N MET A 114 5.90 20.53 10.80
CA MET A 114 6.01 19.12 10.44
C MET A 114 4.89 18.72 9.47
N MET A 115 3.66 19.22 9.65
CA MET A 115 2.56 19.01 8.71
C MET A 115 2.84 19.60 7.33
N GLU A 116 3.43 20.80 7.27
CA GLU A 116 3.81 21.43 6.00
C GLU A 116 4.89 20.64 5.27
N ASP A 117 5.93 20.19 5.99
CA ASP A 117 7.01 19.39 5.42
C ASP A 117 6.50 18.04 4.90
N LEU A 118 5.62 17.34 5.64
CA LEU A 118 4.98 16.12 5.18
C LEU A 118 4.05 16.34 3.98
N LYS A 119 3.33 17.47 3.91
CA LYS A 119 2.52 17.83 2.73
C LYS A 119 3.39 18.09 1.50
N LYS A 120 4.51 18.81 1.65
CA LYS A 120 5.50 19.02 0.57
C LYS A 120 6.05 17.69 0.07
N ASP A 121 6.29 16.75 0.96
CA ASP A 121 6.78 15.40 0.66
C ASP A 121 5.71 14.46 0.07
N LYS A 122 4.49 14.98 -0.15
CA LYS A 122 3.36 14.21 -0.72
C LYS A 122 2.97 13.00 0.11
N PHE A 123 3.05 13.10 1.43
CA PHE A 123 2.75 12.02 2.38
C PHE A 123 1.42 11.32 2.07
N ARG A 124 0.34 12.08 1.84
CA ARG A 124 -0.98 11.52 1.50
C ARG A 124 -0.93 10.55 0.31
N LYS A 125 -0.15 10.88 -0.74
CA LYS A 125 -0.03 10.02 -1.94
C LYS A 125 0.65 8.69 -1.63
N TYR A 126 1.66 8.70 -0.77
CA TYR A 126 2.35 7.46 -0.38
C TYR A 126 1.46 6.61 0.52
N VAL A 127 0.77 7.21 1.47
CA VAL A 127 -0.20 6.50 2.34
C VAL A 127 -1.32 5.89 1.52
N ASP A 128 -1.86 6.60 0.52
CA ASP A 128 -2.85 6.10 -0.42
C ASP A 128 -2.40 4.79 -1.10
N GLN A 129 -1.15 4.75 -1.56
CA GLN A 129 -0.59 3.54 -2.17
C GLN A 129 -0.33 2.41 -1.16
N ILE A 130 0.13 2.73 0.04
CA ILE A 130 0.41 1.75 1.09
C ILE A 130 -0.90 1.10 1.56
N GLU A 131 -1.94 1.89 1.72
CA GLU A 131 -3.25 1.44 2.14
C GLU A 131 -3.91 0.56 1.07
N LEU A 132 -3.82 0.95 -0.21
CA LEU A 132 -4.30 0.12 -1.31
C LEU A 132 -3.59 -1.24 -1.37
N LEU A 133 -2.27 -1.27 -1.13
CA LEU A 133 -1.52 -2.53 -1.03
C LEU A 133 -1.98 -3.38 0.16
N ALA A 134 -2.30 -2.76 1.29
CA ALA A 134 -2.83 -3.46 2.46
C ALA A 134 -4.21 -4.07 2.18
N GLU A 135 -5.07 -3.37 1.48
CA GLU A 135 -6.39 -3.88 1.06
C GLU A 135 -6.27 -5.09 0.13
N ILE A 136 -5.31 -5.08 -0.80
CA ILE A 136 -5.10 -6.16 -1.77
C ILE A 136 -4.41 -7.36 -1.12
N TYR A 137 -3.26 -7.14 -0.47
CA TYR A 137 -2.38 -8.20 0.02
C TYR A 137 -2.53 -8.50 1.52
N GLY A 138 -3.26 -7.68 2.25
CA GLY A 138 -3.49 -7.83 3.69
C GLY A 138 -2.49 -7.07 4.56
N THR A 139 -1.41 -6.53 3.99
CA THR A 139 -0.35 -5.86 4.74
C THR A 139 0.14 -4.64 3.99
N GLY A 140 0.11 -3.50 4.63
CA GLY A 140 0.76 -2.28 4.16
C GLY A 140 2.20 -2.24 4.66
N ILE A 141 3.15 -2.02 3.75
CA ILE A 141 4.58 -1.98 4.05
C ILE A 141 5.15 -0.68 3.51
N ALA A 142 5.90 0.01 4.35
CA ALA A 142 6.59 1.23 3.98
C ALA A 142 8.05 1.21 4.41
N GLU A 143 8.93 1.66 3.53
CA GLU A 143 10.32 1.99 3.85
C GLU A 143 10.43 3.50 4.10
N ILE A 144 10.93 3.88 5.26
CA ILE A 144 11.14 5.29 5.61
C ILE A 144 12.48 5.75 5.03
N THR A 145 12.43 6.57 4.01
CA THR A 145 13.63 7.13 3.39
C THR A 145 13.85 8.57 3.85
N VAL A 146 15.10 8.90 4.14
CA VAL A 146 15.54 10.26 4.48
C VAL A 146 16.44 10.75 3.35
N THR A 147 16.10 11.88 2.75
CA THR A 147 16.87 12.49 1.67
C THR A 147 17.02 13.98 1.89
N MET A 148 18.21 14.51 1.58
CA MET A 148 18.43 15.96 1.50
C MET A 148 18.00 16.43 0.12
N GLU A 149 16.94 17.21 0.03
CA GLU A 149 16.41 17.78 -1.20
C GLU A 149 16.69 19.28 -1.26
N LYS A 150 17.08 19.76 -2.44
CA LYS A 150 17.24 21.19 -2.68
C LYS A 150 15.87 21.80 -3.01
N GLU A 151 15.42 22.72 -2.19
CA GLU A 151 14.21 23.50 -2.43
C GLU A 151 14.60 24.82 -3.10
N TYR A 152 14.00 25.08 -4.26
CA TYR A 152 14.23 26.29 -5.04
C TYR A 152 13.08 27.27 -4.80
N THR A 153 13.35 28.37 -4.10
CA THR A 153 12.37 29.42 -3.86
C THR A 153 12.70 30.67 -4.66
N PRO A 154 11.72 31.31 -5.32
CA PRO A 154 11.95 32.60 -5.95
C PRO A 154 12.28 33.65 -4.88
N ALA A 155 13.43 34.28 -4.96
CA ALA A 155 13.88 35.32 -4.06
C ALA A 155 14.13 36.60 -4.83
N THR A 156 13.77 37.74 -4.23
CA THR A 156 14.06 39.05 -4.78
C THR A 156 15.49 39.44 -4.36
N GLN A 157 16.41 39.47 -5.30
CA GLN A 157 17.80 39.88 -5.03
C GLN A 157 18.02 41.33 -5.46
N PRO A 158 18.59 42.20 -4.61
CA PRO A 158 18.94 43.56 -5.00
C PRO A 158 20.04 43.53 -6.09
N ILE A 159 19.84 44.29 -7.17
CA ILE A 159 20.83 44.39 -8.23
C ILE A 159 21.99 45.27 -7.76
N PRO A 160 23.24 44.74 -7.72
CA PRO A 160 24.39 45.57 -7.31
C PRO A 160 24.52 46.80 -8.23
N GLY A 161 24.46 47.99 -7.63
CA GLY A 161 24.63 49.28 -8.35
C GLY A 161 23.36 49.98 -8.82
N MET A 162 22.16 49.39 -8.64
CA MET A 162 20.89 50.04 -8.95
C MET A 162 20.02 50.12 -7.68
N GLN A 163 19.99 51.29 -7.06
CA GLN A 163 19.12 51.55 -5.88
C GLN A 163 17.65 51.45 -6.30
N GLY A 164 16.93 50.51 -5.67
CA GLY A 164 15.48 50.36 -5.85
C GLY A 164 15.03 49.37 -6.94
N GLN A 165 15.95 48.71 -7.66
CA GLN A 165 15.62 47.65 -8.61
C GLN A 165 16.05 46.28 -8.06
N ALA A 166 15.13 45.34 -8.08
CA ALA A 166 15.36 43.96 -7.64
C ALA A 166 15.18 42.99 -8.82
N ALA A 167 16.11 42.08 -8.97
CA ALA A 167 15.97 40.96 -9.91
C ALA A 167 15.35 39.78 -9.19
N ILE A 168 14.52 39.02 -9.89
CA ILE A 168 14.04 37.73 -9.41
C ILE A 168 15.17 36.73 -9.56
N GLY A 169 15.72 36.29 -8.44
CA GLY A 169 16.69 35.21 -8.37
C GLY A 169 16.05 33.93 -7.84
N VAL A 170 16.81 32.88 -7.80
CA VAL A 170 16.44 31.60 -7.18
C VAL A 170 17.33 31.41 -5.95
N GLN A 171 16.69 31.24 -4.79
CA GLN A 171 17.39 30.86 -3.58
C GLN A 171 17.29 29.35 -3.42
N GLU A 172 18.44 28.71 -3.24
CA GLU A 172 18.52 27.29 -2.91
C GLU A 172 18.58 27.14 -1.38
N THR A 173 17.74 26.29 -0.84
CA THR A 173 17.76 25.87 0.56
C THR A 173 17.77 24.35 0.61
N ASP A 174 18.65 23.79 1.42
CA ASP A 174 18.64 22.35 1.67
C ASP A 174 17.53 22.03 2.69
N ARG A 175 16.70 21.04 2.36
CA ARG A 175 15.60 20.57 3.20
C ARG A 175 15.70 19.06 3.40
N VAL A 176 15.53 18.63 4.65
CA VAL A 176 15.37 17.22 4.96
C VAL A 176 13.98 16.76 4.55
N SER A 177 13.90 15.72 3.75
CA SER A 177 12.66 15.11 3.27
C SER A 177 12.55 13.69 3.82
N VAL A 178 11.45 13.38 4.50
CA VAL A 178 11.17 12.06 5.09
C VAL A 178 9.93 11.48 4.42
N LYS A 179 10.12 10.39 3.67
CA LYS A 179 9.05 9.78 2.86
C LYS A 179 8.82 8.32 3.23
N PRO A 180 7.56 7.88 3.44
CA PRO A 180 7.22 6.47 3.52
C PRO A 180 7.04 5.91 2.10
N ILE A 181 8.07 5.28 1.56
CA ILE A 181 8.01 4.68 0.23
C ILE A 181 7.24 3.35 0.32
N PRO A 182 6.16 3.16 -0.45
CA PRO A 182 5.40 1.92 -0.45
C PRO A 182 6.26 0.77 -0.97
N VAL A 183 6.20 -0.35 -0.27
CA VAL A 183 6.88 -1.60 -0.66
C VAL A 183 5.83 -2.64 -1.01
N ASN A 184 5.93 -3.20 -2.22
CA ASN A 184 5.05 -4.31 -2.59
C ASN A 184 5.37 -5.53 -1.70
N PRO A 185 4.37 -6.16 -1.04
CA PRO A 185 4.59 -7.35 -0.23
C PRO A 185 5.30 -8.49 -0.96
N LYS A 186 5.15 -8.58 -2.29
CA LYS A 186 5.88 -9.55 -3.12
C LYS A 186 7.41 -9.34 -3.12
N ASN A 187 7.87 -8.13 -2.80
CA ASN A 187 9.28 -7.75 -2.77
C ASN A 187 9.82 -7.62 -1.34
N PHE A 188 9.01 -7.95 -0.35
CA PHE A 188 9.36 -7.88 1.05
C PHE A 188 9.68 -9.27 1.62
N LEU A 189 10.79 -9.38 2.32
CA LEU A 189 11.25 -10.58 2.99
C LEU A 189 11.31 -10.33 4.50
N TRP A 190 10.87 -11.28 5.29
CA TRP A 190 10.87 -11.19 6.75
C TRP A 190 11.20 -12.53 7.38
N ASP A 191 11.69 -12.50 8.60
CA ASP A 191 11.89 -13.68 9.41
C ASP A 191 10.54 -14.34 9.75
N PRO A 192 10.29 -15.59 9.36
CA PRO A 192 9.05 -16.30 9.65
C PRO A 192 8.71 -16.46 11.14
N ASN A 193 9.71 -16.35 12.01
CA ASN A 193 9.53 -16.50 13.45
C ASN A 193 9.01 -15.22 14.11
N GLY A 194 9.16 -14.05 13.45
CA GLY A 194 8.70 -12.77 13.98
C GLY A 194 7.26 -12.44 13.59
N THR A 195 6.57 -11.73 14.45
CA THR A 195 5.19 -11.25 14.25
C THR A 195 5.13 -9.77 13.88
N SER A 196 6.19 -9.03 14.13
CA SER A 196 6.36 -7.62 13.79
C SER A 196 7.76 -7.37 13.23
N VAL A 197 7.98 -6.21 12.60
CA VAL A 197 9.29 -5.83 12.07
C VAL A 197 10.36 -5.77 13.16
N ASP A 198 10.00 -5.32 14.35
CA ASP A 198 10.94 -5.17 15.46
C ASP A 198 11.25 -6.51 16.17
N ASP A 199 10.34 -7.49 16.07
CA ASP A 199 10.49 -8.83 16.65
C ASP A 199 11.28 -9.81 15.73
N CYS A 200 11.34 -9.51 14.43
CA CYS A 200 12.11 -10.29 13.46
C CYS A 200 13.61 -10.14 13.69
N MET A 201 14.40 -11.20 13.42
CA MET A 201 15.85 -11.08 13.31
C MET A 201 16.27 -10.00 12.33
N GLY A 202 15.57 -9.93 11.21
CA GLY A 202 15.75 -8.92 10.19
C GLY A 202 14.61 -8.92 9.19
N VAL A 203 14.59 -7.89 8.36
CA VAL A 203 13.70 -7.76 7.19
C VAL A 203 14.53 -7.31 6.00
N ALA A 204 14.11 -7.68 4.80
CA ALA A 204 14.80 -7.23 3.60
C ALA A 204 13.82 -6.82 2.51
N ILE A 205 14.27 -5.92 1.64
CA ILE A 205 13.51 -5.38 0.53
C ILE A 205 14.27 -5.62 -0.76
N GLU A 206 13.62 -6.30 -1.70
CA GLU A 206 14.14 -6.52 -3.05
C GLU A 206 13.65 -5.41 -3.99
N LYS A 207 14.56 -4.76 -4.72
CA LYS A 207 14.21 -3.68 -5.68
C LYS A 207 15.02 -3.82 -6.94
N TYR A 208 14.40 -3.60 -8.09
CA TYR A 208 15.10 -3.42 -9.37
C TYR A 208 15.29 -1.93 -9.64
N VAL A 209 16.52 -1.48 -9.65
CA VAL A 209 16.88 -0.07 -9.81
C VAL A 209 17.70 0.10 -11.08
N SER A 210 17.44 1.17 -11.84
CA SER A 210 18.24 1.47 -13.03
C SER A 210 19.69 1.77 -12.66
N ILE A 211 20.63 1.27 -13.45
CA ILE A 211 22.07 1.39 -13.18
C ILE A 211 22.53 2.83 -12.95
N HIS A 212 21.97 3.81 -13.68
CA HIS A 212 22.33 5.22 -13.52
C HIS A 212 22.05 5.76 -12.10
N LYS A 213 21.01 5.28 -11.41
CA LYS A 213 20.72 5.67 -10.02
C LYS A 213 21.74 5.09 -9.05
N VAL A 214 22.17 3.86 -9.31
CA VAL A 214 23.19 3.20 -8.49
C VAL A 214 24.54 3.92 -8.66
N VAL A 215 24.91 4.24 -9.90
CA VAL A 215 26.12 5.02 -10.20
C VAL A 215 26.06 6.41 -9.56
N ALA A 216 24.93 7.11 -9.63
CA ALA A 216 24.76 8.40 -8.98
C ALA A 216 24.90 8.31 -7.44
N ASN A 217 24.47 7.21 -6.82
CA ASN A 217 24.66 6.98 -5.40
C ASN A 217 26.13 6.65 -5.05
N ILE A 218 26.87 5.99 -5.95
CA ILE A 218 28.32 5.80 -5.81
C ILE A 218 29.05 7.14 -5.89
N GLU A 219 28.69 8.00 -6.85
CA GLU A 219 29.28 9.33 -6.99
C GLU A 219 29.00 10.23 -5.78
N LYS A 220 27.85 10.09 -5.15
CA LYS A 220 27.50 10.78 -3.90
C LYS A 220 28.17 10.19 -2.66
N GLY A 221 28.90 9.07 -2.78
CA GLY A 221 29.54 8.39 -1.66
C GLY A 221 28.56 7.62 -0.75
N ILE A 222 27.31 7.40 -1.18
CA ILE A 222 26.32 6.59 -0.44
C ILE A 222 26.63 5.10 -0.59
N TYR A 223 27.08 4.68 -1.76
CA TYR A 223 27.50 3.32 -2.06
C TYR A 223 29.01 3.26 -2.31
N ARG A 224 29.60 2.09 -2.07
CA ARG A 224 31.01 1.81 -2.33
C ARG A 224 31.28 1.81 -3.83
N LYS A 225 32.52 2.08 -4.21
CA LYS A 225 32.98 2.02 -5.60
C LYS A 225 33.20 0.57 -6.02
N VAL A 226 32.15 -0.10 -6.44
CA VAL A 226 32.19 -1.49 -6.93
C VAL A 226 31.86 -1.51 -8.42
N ASN A 227 32.47 -2.43 -9.18
CA ASN A 227 32.14 -2.64 -10.58
C ASN A 227 30.76 -3.32 -10.70
N ILE A 228 29.77 -2.61 -11.23
CA ILE A 228 28.41 -3.07 -11.34
C ILE A 228 28.18 -3.71 -12.70
N VAL A 229 27.79 -4.97 -12.69
CA VAL A 229 27.34 -5.68 -13.89
C VAL A 229 25.82 -5.65 -13.91
N PRO A 230 25.19 -5.08 -14.95
CA PRO A 230 23.72 -5.08 -15.04
C PRO A 230 23.19 -6.51 -15.18
N THR A 231 22.06 -6.79 -14.56
CA THR A 231 21.32 -8.02 -14.73
C THR A 231 20.24 -7.80 -15.79
N TYR A 232 20.21 -8.68 -16.77
CA TYR A 232 19.16 -8.75 -17.79
C TYR A 232 18.20 -9.85 -17.38
N ASP A 233 17.23 -9.56 -16.50
CA ASP A 233 16.23 -10.54 -16.11
C ASP A 233 14.91 -10.24 -16.80
N ASP A 234 14.50 -11.15 -17.70
CA ASP A 234 13.27 -11.05 -18.48
C ASP A 234 12.01 -11.44 -17.67
N THR A 235 12.18 -11.89 -16.42
CA THR A 235 11.10 -12.55 -15.66
C THR A 235 10.11 -11.58 -14.99
N ASP A 236 10.46 -10.30 -14.84
CA ASP A 236 9.62 -9.32 -14.15
C ASP A 236 8.82 -8.40 -15.08
N LEU A 237 8.90 -8.61 -16.39
CA LEU A 237 8.11 -7.88 -17.36
C LEU A 237 6.77 -8.60 -17.54
N GLU A 238 5.67 -7.93 -17.20
CA GLU A 238 4.34 -8.42 -17.53
C GLU A 238 4.26 -8.77 -19.02
N PRO A 239 3.71 -9.94 -19.39
CA PRO A 239 3.72 -10.43 -20.77
C PRO A 239 2.89 -9.59 -21.77
N THR A 240 2.32 -8.49 -21.33
CA THR A 240 1.49 -7.59 -22.14
C THR A 240 2.23 -6.44 -22.80
N GLN A 241 3.51 -6.24 -22.51
CA GLN A 241 4.27 -5.17 -23.14
C GLN A 241 5.35 -5.75 -24.05
N GLU A 242 5.19 -5.53 -25.36
CA GLU A 242 6.23 -5.72 -26.37
C GLU A 242 7.43 -4.78 -26.15
N ILE A 243 8.04 -4.83 -24.95
CA ILE A 243 9.18 -3.99 -24.56
C ILE A 243 10.51 -4.71 -24.83
N SER A 244 10.53 -5.66 -25.74
CA SER A 244 11.75 -6.35 -26.15
C SER A 244 12.82 -5.44 -26.80
N GLN A 245 12.52 -4.15 -27.05
CA GLN A 245 13.46 -3.20 -27.64
C GLN A 245 14.10 -2.22 -26.64
N TYR A 246 13.63 -2.16 -25.39
CA TYR A 246 14.21 -1.29 -24.36
C TYR A 246 14.69 -2.14 -23.18
N GLN A 247 15.82 -2.82 -23.38
CA GLN A 247 16.55 -3.46 -22.27
C GLN A 247 17.09 -2.34 -21.37
N ASN A 248 16.31 -1.95 -20.38
CA ASN A 248 16.82 -1.08 -19.33
C ASN A 248 17.77 -1.89 -18.46
N GLU A 249 19.03 -1.48 -18.46
CA GLU A 249 20.04 -2.02 -17.57
C GLU A 249 19.60 -1.79 -16.12
N LYS A 250 19.18 -2.85 -15.45
CA LYS A 250 18.72 -2.84 -14.06
C LYS A 250 19.72 -3.58 -13.18
N VAL A 251 19.74 -3.18 -11.92
CA VAL A 251 20.48 -3.86 -10.85
C VAL A 251 19.47 -4.30 -9.81
N LYS A 252 19.51 -5.59 -9.46
CA LYS A 252 18.73 -6.10 -8.33
C LYS A 252 19.41 -5.66 -7.04
N LEU A 253 18.74 -4.87 -6.23
CA LEU A 253 19.19 -4.45 -4.92
C LEU A 253 18.45 -5.24 -3.86
N LEU A 254 19.19 -5.87 -2.97
CA LEU A 254 18.70 -6.47 -1.74
C LEU A 254 19.12 -5.56 -0.58
N THR A 255 18.17 -4.89 0.04
CA THR A 255 18.41 -4.03 1.20
C THR A 255 17.94 -4.76 2.45
N TYR A 256 18.86 -5.10 3.31
CA TYR A 256 18.64 -5.80 4.57
C TYR A 256 18.67 -4.81 5.74
N TYR A 257 17.72 -4.93 6.64
CA TYR A 257 17.61 -4.21 7.91
C TYR A 257 17.46 -5.22 9.04
N GLY A 258 18.43 -5.32 9.92
CA GLY A 258 18.35 -6.28 11.00
C GLY A 258 19.68 -6.55 11.69
N LEU A 259 19.67 -7.57 12.51
CA LEU A 259 20.81 -7.96 13.32
C LEU A 259 21.87 -8.65 12.46
N VAL A 260 23.12 -8.23 12.62
CA VAL A 260 24.31 -8.78 11.97
C VAL A 260 25.41 -8.94 13.02
N PRO A 261 26.24 -9.99 12.96
CA PRO A 261 27.40 -10.11 13.85
C PRO A 261 28.36 -8.93 13.72
N LYS A 262 28.72 -8.34 14.84
CA LYS A 262 29.58 -7.15 14.89
C LYS A 262 30.95 -7.35 14.24
N GLU A 263 31.47 -8.58 14.29
CA GLU A 263 32.74 -8.95 13.67
C GLU A 263 32.79 -8.65 12.17
N TYR A 264 31.65 -8.82 11.46
CA TYR A 264 31.58 -8.53 10.03
C TYR A 264 31.57 -7.03 9.73
N LEU A 265 31.11 -6.18 10.67
CA LEU A 265 31.07 -4.72 10.51
C LEU A 265 32.35 -4.02 11.02
N ALA A 266 32.97 -4.52 12.10
CA ALA A 266 34.11 -3.87 12.76
C ALA A 266 35.33 -3.74 11.84
N LYS A 267 35.57 -4.74 10.97
CA LYS A 267 36.68 -4.72 10.01
C LYS A 267 36.42 -3.82 8.79
N LEU A 268 35.20 -3.37 8.58
CA LEU A 268 34.81 -2.47 7.49
C LEU A 268 35.11 -0.99 7.83
N ASN A 269 35.12 -0.64 9.11
CA ASN A 269 35.36 0.71 9.63
C ASN A 269 36.82 0.94 10.04
N SER A 270 37.75 0.08 9.72
CA SER A 270 39.15 0.09 10.17
C SER A 270 40.02 1.25 9.64
N LYS A 271 39.43 2.44 9.43
CA LYS A 271 40.19 3.69 9.42
C LYS A 271 40.42 4.30 10.82
N ASP A 272 39.78 3.73 11.85
CA ASP A 272 39.92 4.15 13.24
C ASP A 272 40.44 2.99 14.13
N GLU A 273 41.64 2.48 13.80
CA GLU A 273 42.27 1.29 14.43
C GLU A 273 42.76 1.50 15.89
N GLU A 274 42.43 2.60 16.58
CA GLU A 274 43.06 2.90 17.88
C GLU A 274 42.20 2.63 19.14
N MET A 275 40.99 2.04 19.06
CA MET A 275 40.16 1.88 20.27
C MET A 275 39.57 0.48 20.55
N VAL A 276 40.12 -0.62 20.02
CA VAL A 276 39.56 -1.98 20.21
C VAL A 276 40.32 -2.87 21.20
N GLU A 277 41.32 -2.36 21.94
CA GLU A 277 42.11 -3.18 22.88
C GLU A 277 41.72 -3.02 24.35
N LEU A 278 40.45 -3.19 24.74
CA LEU A 278 40.11 -3.02 26.19
C LEU A 278 39.22 -4.10 26.82
N PHE A 279 38.92 -5.21 26.17
CA PHE A 279 38.19 -6.30 26.84
C PHE A 279 38.76 -7.69 26.51
N PRO A 280 39.01 -8.55 27.51
CA PRO A 280 39.59 -9.87 27.31
C PRO A 280 38.59 -10.88 26.79
N GLU A 281 39.03 -11.66 25.80
CA GLU A 281 38.40 -12.84 25.25
C GLU A 281 38.27 -13.92 26.34
N ASP A 282 37.04 -14.36 26.66
CA ASP A 282 36.73 -15.72 27.15
C ASP A 282 35.22 -15.96 27.21
N SER A 283 34.66 -16.67 26.25
CA SER A 283 33.68 -17.74 26.47
C SER A 283 32.90 -18.12 25.21
N ALA A 284 32.70 -19.42 25.00
CA ALA A 284 32.01 -20.05 23.87
C ALA A 284 30.46 -19.82 23.79
N ALA A 285 29.92 -18.85 24.53
CA ALA A 285 28.57 -18.34 24.42
C ALA A 285 28.51 -17.05 23.56
N GLU A 286 29.63 -16.67 22.97
CA GLU A 286 29.89 -15.36 22.37
C GLU A 286 29.34 -15.20 20.95
N ASP A 287 29.05 -16.27 20.24
CA ASP A 287 28.65 -16.19 18.83
C ASP A 287 27.29 -15.51 18.57
N TYR A 288 26.42 -15.36 19.58
CA TYR A 288 25.13 -14.70 19.45
C TYR A 288 24.95 -13.47 20.36
N SER A 289 25.93 -13.13 21.20
CA SER A 289 25.83 -11.99 22.14
C SER A 289 26.20 -10.65 21.51
N ASP A 290 26.91 -10.63 20.40
CA ASP A 290 27.46 -9.43 19.76
C ASP A 290 26.78 -9.11 18.41
N MET A 291 25.43 -9.19 18.39
CA MET A 291 24.64 -8.78 17.23
C MET A 291 24.34 -7.28 17.29
N VAL A 292 24.52 -6.60 16.17
CA VAL A 292 24.28 -5.16 16.01
C VAL A 292 23.27 -4.91 14.91
N GLU A 293 22.36 -3.96 15.12
CA GLU A 293 21.43 -3.51 14.07
C GLU A 293 22.22 -2.81 12.96
N ALA A 294 22.09 -3.34 11.74
CA ALA A 294 22.81 -2.89 10.56
C ALA A 294 21.92 -2.67 9.35
N ILE A 295 22.41 -1.84 8.46
CA ILE A 295 21.85 -1.63 7.11
C ILE A 295 22.86 -2.19 6.12
N VAL A 296 22.45 -3.23 5.39
CA VAL A 296 23.29 -3.88 4.37
C VAL A 296 22.60 -3.81 3.01
N VAL A 297 23.29 -3.31 2.00
CA VAL A 297 22.79 -3.25 0.62
C VAL A 297 23.68 -4.10 -0.27
N ILE A 298 23.10 -5.12 -0.88
CA ILE A 298 23.76 -6.05 -1.78
C ILE A 298 23.21 -5.88 -3.19
N GLY A 299 24.08 -5.74 -4.18
CA GLY A 299 23.72 -5.70 -5.59
C GLY A 299 23.92 -7.05 -6.27
N ASN A 300 22.93 -7.48 -7.06
CA ASN A 300 22.97 -8.71 -7.85
C ASN A 300 23.46 -9.96 -7.06
N ASP A 301 23.00 -10.07 -5.80
CA ASP A 301 23.28 -11.17 -4.87
C ASP A 301 24.78 -11.46 -4.60
N GLY A 302 25.69 -10.56 -4.97
CA GLY A 302 27.13 -10.82 -4.80
C GLY A 302 28.03 -9.57 -4.64
N MET A 303 27.46 -8.36 -4.71
CA MET A 303 28.22 -7.12 -4.60
C MET A 303 27.78 -6.33 -3.38
N LEU A 304 28.66 -6.14 -2.41
CA LEU A 304 28.38 -5.32 -1.24
C LEU A 304 28.49 -3.83 -1.61
N LEU A 305 27.34 -3.17 -1.69
CA LEU A 305 27.27 -1.73 -2.01
C LEU A 305 27.34 -0.87 -0.75
N LYS A 306 26.75 -1.33 0.34
CA LYS A 306 26.72 -0.60 1.61
C LYS A 306 26.63 -1.58 2.78
N ALA A 307 27.40 -1.35 3.82
CA ALA A 307 27.26 -2.01 5.11
C ALA A 307 27.65 -1.02 6.19
N GLU A 308 26.73 -0.70 7.05
CA GLU A 308 26.95 0.22 8.17
C GLU A 308 26.04 -0.17 9.35
N GLU A 309 26.49 0.12 10.55
CA GLU A 309 25.62 0.09 11.73
C GLU A 309 24.48 1.08 11.53
N ASN A 310 23.30 0.77 12.06
CA ASN A 310 22.13 1.62 11.91
C ASN A 310 22.45 3.08 12.32
N PRO A 311 22.46 4.03 11.37
CA PRO A 311 22.90 5.40 11.59
C PRO A 311 21.86 6.24 12.32
N TYR A 312 20.67 5.72 12.53
CA TYR A 312 19.58 6.45 13.13
C TYR A 312 19.71 6.56 14.65
N MET A 313 19.42 7.74 15.16
CA MET A 313 19.57 8.10 16.58
C MET A 313 18.89 7.10 17.52
N MET A 314 17.71 6.62 17.16
CA MET A 314 16.94 5.67 17.97
C MET A 314 17.26 4.21 17.68
N LYS A 315 18.23 3.92 16.81
CA LYS A 315 18.59 2.56 16.36
C LYS A 315 17.39 1.74 15.84
N ASP A 316 16.32 2.43 15.43
CA ASP A 316 15.10 1.83 14.93
C ASP A 316 15.22 1.46 13.45
N ARG A 317 14.53 0.39 13.04
CA ARG A 317 14.46 -0.03 11.63
C ARG A 317 13.64 0.96 10.82
N PRO A 318 14.12 1.39 9.63
CA PRO A 318 13.39 2.33 8.78
C PRO A 318 12.30 1.63 7.95
N VAL A 319 11.65 0.63 8.51
CA VAL A 319 10.56 -0.11 7.88
C VAL A 319 9.38 -0.14 8.83
N LEU A 320 8.20 0.07 8.29
CA LEU A 320 6.93 -0.06 9.00
C LEU A 320 6.01 -1.02 8.27
N THR A 321 5.27 -1.79 9.05
CA THR A 321 4.24 -2.69 8.54
C THR A 321 3.00 -2.56 9.39
N TYR A 322 1.83 -2.65 8.76
CA TYR A 322 0.57 -2.82 9.47
C TYR A 322 -0.32 -3.83 8.77
N GLN A 323 -1.18 -4.47 9.54
CA GLN A 323 -2.15 -5.43 9.03
C GLN A 323 -3.50 -4.76 8.84
N ASP A 324 -4.12 -4.91 7.66
CA ASP A 324 -5.49 -4.43 7.42
C ASP A 324 -6.47 -5.10 8.39
N ASP A 325 -6.53 -6.43 8.39
CA ASP A 325 -7.14 -7.22 9.47
C ASP A 325 -6.05 -8.04 10.16
N THR A 326 -6.01 -7.94 11.48
CA THR A 326 -5.03 -8.63 12.31
C THR A 326 -5.23 -10.14 12.27
N VAL A 327 -4.18 -10.85 11.90
CA VAL A 327 -4.08 -12.31 12.00
C VAL A 327 -3.01 -12.64 13.03
N PRO A 328 -3.36 -13.33 14.12
CA PRO A 328 -2.39 -13.63 15.17
C PRO A 328 -1.29 -14.57 14.67
N ASN A 329 -0.09 -14.44 15.25
CA ASN A 329 1.09 -15.27 15.04
C ASN A 329 1.66 -15.27 13.60
N ARG A 330 1.41 -14.23 12.82
CA ARG A 330 2.06 -14.03 11.52
C ARG A 330 2.19 -12.55 11.20
N LEU A 331 3.23 -12.15 10.48
CA LEU A 331 3.41 -10.77 10.04
C LEU A 331 2.42 -10.37 8.93
N PRO A 332 2.15 -11.19 7.89
CA PRO A 332 1.14 -10.83 6.90
C PRO A 332 -0.29 -10.86 7.47
N GLY A 333 -1.03 -9.77 7.29
CA GLY A 333 -2.42 -9.63 7.67
C GLY A 333 -3.38 -10.27 6.65
N ARG A 334 -4.66 -9.91 6.76
CA ARG A 334 -5.74 -10.34 5.89
C ARG A 334 -6.38 -9.15 5.21
N GLY A 335 -6.36 -9.12 3.87
CA GLY A 335 -6.91 -8.02 3.08
C GLY A 335 -8.36 -8.20 2.67
N THR A 336 -8.92 -7.16 2.08
CA THR A 336 -10.29 -7.15 1.54
C THR A 336 -10.46 -8.15 0.42
N VAL A 337 -9.47 -8.28 -0.47
CA VAL A 337 -9.51 -9.25 -1.58
C VAL A 337 -9.55 -10.68 -1.08
N GLU A 338 -8.80 -11.02 -0.02
CA GLU A 338 -8.84 -12.36 0.60
C GLU A 338 -10.25 -12.70 1.12
N LYS A 339 -10.93 -11.74 1.72
CA LYS A 339 -12.31 -11.92 2.21
C LYS A 339 -13.29 -12.14 1.06
N ALA A 340 -13.10 -11.44 -0.04
CA ALA A 340 -13.96 -11.50 -1.23
C ALA A 340 -13.65 -12.70 -2.15
N TYR A 341 -12.48 -13.28 -2.07
CA TYR A 341 -11.91 -14.24 -3.02
C TYR A 341 -12.85 -15.38 -3.42
N ASN A 342 -13.34 -16.12 -2.42
CA ASN A 342 -14.21 -17.27 -2.68
C ASN A 342 -15.58 -16.86 -3.24
N MET A 343 -16.12 -15.73 -2.76
CA MET A 343 -17.41 -15.20 -3.22
C MET A 343 -17.31 -14.71 -4.66
N GLN A 344 -16.23 -14.01 -5.01
CA GLN A 344 -15.96 -13.56 -6.38
C GLN A 344 -15.90 -14.73 -7.37
N LYS A 345 -15.17 -15.80 -7.03
CA LYS A 345 -15.11 -17.01 -7.86
C LYS A 345 -16.51 -17.65 -8.05
N ALA A 346 -17.32 -17.67 -7.01
CA ALA A 346 -18.68 -18.19 -7.07
C ALA A 346 -19.59 -17.32 -7.96
N ILE A 347 -19.52 -15.99 -7.84
CA ILE A 347 -20.27 -15.04 -8.68
C ILE A 347 -19.90 -15.25 -10.15
N ASP A 348 -18.61 -15.25 -10.48
CA ASP A 348 -18.12 -15.42 -11.85
C ASP A 348 -18.58 -16.76 -12.45
N ALA A 349 -18.54 -17.85 -11.67
CA ALA A 349 -19.02 -19.15 -12.12
C ALA A 349 -20.54 -19.14 -12.44
N GLN A 350 -21.36 -18.52 -11.59
CA GLN A 350 -22.81 -18.43 -11.80
C GLN A 350 -23.17 -17.55 -13.01
N VAL A 351 -22.51 -16.37 -13.13
CA VAL A 351 -22.74 -15.47 -14.27
C VAL A 351 -22.32 -16.11 -15.58
N ARG A 352 -21.15 -16.78 -15.62
CA ARG A 352 -20.66 -17.51 -16.79
C ARG A 352 -21.61 -18.63 -17.18
N THR A 353 -22.07 -19.44 -16.22
CA THR A 353 -23.03 -20.52 -16.45
C THR A 353 -24.35 -19.98 -17.02
N HIS A 354 -24.81 -18.84 -16.47
CA HIS A 354 -26.02 -18.18 -16.97
C HIS A 354 -25.85 -17.72 -18.44
N LEU A 355 -24.75 -17.06 -18.77
CA LEU A 355 -24.45 -16.59 -20.12
C LEU A 355 -24.27 -17.74 -21.10
N ASP A 356 -23.59 -18.82 -20.71
CA ASP A 356 -23.39 -20.01 -21.53
C ASP A 356 -24.77 -20.70 -21.81
N SER A 357 -25.64 -20.77 -20.79
CA SER A 357 -27.00 -21.31 -20.98
C SER A 357 -27.88 -20.44 -21.88
N LEU A 358 -27.75 -19.10 -21.76
CA LEU A 358 -28.42 -18.16 -22.67
C LEU A 358 -27.94 -18.34 -24.10
N ALA A 359 -26.62 -18.48 -24.33
CA ALA A 359 -26.07 -18.71 -25.67
C ALA A 359 -26.62 -19.98 -26.30
N LEU A 360 -26.68 -21.07 -25.52
CA LEU A 360 -27.25 -22.35 -26.00
C LEU A 360 -28.75 -22.29 -26.28
N THR A 361 -29.50 -21.46 -25.55
CA THR A 361 -30.95 -21.31 -25.76
C THR A 361 -31.30 -20.29 -26.84
N ALA A 362 -30.47 -19.25 -27.00
CA ALA A 362 -30.68 -18.18 -27.98
C ALA A 362 -30.35 -18.62 -29.39
N VAL A 363 -29.39 -19.53 -29.57
CA VAL A 363 -29.06 -20.08 -30.91
C VAL A 363 -29.79 -21.41 -31.08
N PRO A 364 -30.89 -21.43 -31.85
CA PRO A 364 -31.61 -22.67 -32.08
C PRO A 364 -30.72 -23.64 -32.87
N MET A 365 -30.46 -24.80 -32.29
CA MET A 365 -29.86 -25.91 -33.03
C MET A 365 -30.90 -26.58 -33.90
N VAL A 366 -30.49 -27.02 -35.05
CA VAL A 366 -31.37 -27.70 -35.98
C VAL A 366 -30.81 -29.09 -36.26
N ALA A 367 -31.54 -30.11 -35.85
CA ALA A 367 -31.24 -31.48 -36.26
C ALA A 367 -31.76 -31.69 -37.71
N MET A 368 -30.91 -32.22 -38.57
CA MET A 368 -31.22 -32.41 -39.98
C MET A 368 -31.07 -33.87 -40.36
N ASP A 369 -32.01 -34.37 -41.14
CA ASP A 369 -31.85 -35.67 -41.78
C ASP A 369 -30.93 -35.54 -43.01
N ALA A 370 -29.67 -35.96 -42.85
CA ALA A 370 -28.65 -35.87 -43.89
C ALA A 370 -28.98 -36.70 -45.15
N THR A 371 -29.86 -37.68 -45.02
CA THR A 371 -30.26 -38.56 -46.17
C THR A 371 -31.25 -37.88 -47.11
N ARG A 372 -32.01 -36.90 -46.62
CA ARG A 372 -33.05 -36.18 -47.34
C ARG A 372 -32.68 -34.78 -47.79
N LEU A 373 -31.41 -34.38 -47.58
CA LEU A 373 -30.87 -33.09 -48.03
C LEU A 373 -30.27 -33.24 -49.45
N PRO A 374 -30.39 -32.23 -50.33
CA PRO A 374 -29.72 -32.22 -51.63
C PRO A 374 -28.19 -32.34 -51.46
N ARG A 375 -27.58 -33.17 -52.36
CA ARG A 375 -26.10 -33.30 -52.32
C ARG A 375 -25.43 -31.96 -52.55
N GLY A 376 -24.55 -31.56 -51.61
CA GLY A 376 -23.78 -30.31 -51.69
C GLY A 376 -24.50 -29.08 -51.11
N ALA A 377 -25.68 -29.23 -50.49
CA ALA A 377 -26.34 -28.13 -49.79
C ALA A 377 -25.51 -27.70 -48.56
N LYS A 378 -25.00 -26.49 -48.57
CA LYS A 378 -24.43 -25.85 -47.36
C LYS A 378 -25.57 -25.29 -46.53
N PHE A 379 -25.72 -25.82 -45.32
CA PHE A 379 -26.71 -25.31 -44.37
C PHE A 379 -26.14 -24.10 -43.64
N GLU A 380 -26.76 -22.96 -43.81
CA GLU A 380 -26.36 -21.71 -43.17
C GLU A 380 -27.63 -20.97 -42.73
N VAL A 381 -27.82 -20.83 -41.43
CA VAL A 381 -28.97 -20.11 -40.87
C VAL A 381 -28.72 -18.61 -40.96
N ARG A 382 -29.43 -17.94 -41.86
CA ARG A 382 -29.46 -16.46 -41.94
C ARG A 382 -30.91 -15.99 -42.05
N PRO A 383 -31.28 -14.86 -41.50
CA PRO A 383 -32.60 -14.28 -41.64
C PRO A 383 -32.99 -14.12 -43.13
N GLY A 384 -34.15 -14.65 -43.53
CA GLY A 384 -34.64 -14.54 -44.90
C GLY A 384 -34.08 -15.56 -45.91
N LYS A 385 -33.21 -16.50 -45.49
CA LYS A 385 -32.68 -17.54 -46.38
C LYS A 385 -33.69 -18.70 -46.55
N ALA A 386 -34.02 -19.02 -47.77
CA ALA A 386 -34.86 -20.17 -48.12
C ALA A 386 -34.00 -21.43 -48.29
N PHE A 387 -34.47 -22.57 -47.77
CA PHE A 387 -33.84 -23.88 -47.93
C PHE A 387 -34.69 -24.78 -48.81
N MET A 388 -34.07 -25.46 -49.79
CA MET A 388 -34.70 -26.48 -50.56
C MET A 388 -34.53 -27.84 -49.90
N THR A 389 -35.60 -28.57 -49.73
CA THR A 389 -35.62 -29.89 -49.10
C THR A 389 -36.30 -30.88 -50.03
N ASN A 390 -35.88 -32.17 -50.07
CA ASN A 390 -36.49 -33.26 -50.83
C ASN A 390 -37.55 -33.98 -49.98
N GLY A 391 -38.65 -33.27 -49.66
CA GLY A 391 -39.76 -33.80 -48.87
C GLY A 391 -40.35 -32.77 -47.92
N ASN A 392 -41.11 -33.22 -46.92
CA ASN A 392 -41.75 -32.32 -45.97
C ASN A 392 -40.71 -31.65 -45.09
N PRO A 393 -40.59 -30.31 -45.11
CA PRO A 393 -39.57 -29.58 -44.32
C PRO A 393 -39.61 -29.87 -42.80
N SER A 394 -40.78 -30.09 -42.21
CA SER A 394 -40.98 -30.38 -40.81
C SER A 394 -40.44 -31.75 -40.36
N GLU A 395 -40.25 -32.68 -41.28
CA GLU A 395 -39.66 -34.00 -41.01
C GLU A 395 -38.15 -34.02 -41.22
N ILE A 396 -37.63 -33.08 -42.00
CA ILE A 396 -36.21 -33.00 -42.39
C ILE A 396 -35.42 -32.06 -41.47
N LEU A 397 -36.07 -30.97 -41.04
CA LEU A 397 -35.49 -29.94 -40.18
C LEU A 397 -36.25 -29.91 -38.87
N PHE A 398 -35.62 -30.39 -37.81
CA PHE A 398 -36.18 -30.36 -36.46
C PHE A 398 -35.48 -29.30 -35.62
N PRO A 399 -36.15 -28.18 -35.27
CA PRO A 399 -35.58 -27.20 -34.38
C PRO A 399 -35.46 -27.79 -32.97
N PHE A 400 -34.27 -27.83 -32.46
CA PHE A 400 -33.96 -28.40 -31.18
C PHE A 400 -33.47 -27.29 -30.23
N LYS A 401 -34.11 -27.16 -29.07
CA LYS A 401 -33.68 -26.25 -28.02
C LYS A 401 -33.16 -27.06 -26.84
N PHE A 402 -31.94 -26.79 -26.43
CA PHE A 402 -31.40 -27.33 -25.18
C PHE A 402 -31.95 -26.56 -24.00
N GLY A 403 -32.87 -27.16 -23.28
CA GLY A 403 -33.33 -26.68 -21.98
C GLY A 403 -34.06 -25.34 -21.97
N GLN A 404 -34.36 -24.89 -20.79
CA GLN A 404 -34.81 -23.53 -20.51
C GLN A 404 -33.69 -22.83 -19.71
N THR A 405 -33.51 -21.54 -19.94
CA THR A 405 -32.57 -20.73 -19.17
C THR A 405 -33.07 -20.69 -17.73
N ASP A 406 -32.26 -21.16 -16.80
CA ASP A 406 -32.60 -21.09 -15.38
C ASP A 406 -32.25 -19.70 -14.83
N GLY A 407 -33.26 -18.92 -14.46
CA GLY A 407 -33.09 -17.61 -13.83
C GLY A 407 -32.47 -17.69 -12.41
N ASN A 408 -32.47 -18.89 -11.81
CA ASN A 408 -31.91 -19.08 -10.46
C ASN A 408 -30.42 -18.77 -10.39
N ASN A 409 -29.66 -18.99 -11.47
CA ASN A 409 -28.22 -18.68 -11.50
C ASN A 409 -27.96 -17.19 -11.26
N LEU A 410 -28.76 -16.30 -11.86
CA LEU A 410 -28.61 -14.87 -11.64
C LEU A 410 -29.01 -14.45 -10.22
N THR A 411 -30.09 -15.03 -9.69
CA THR A 411 -30.54 -14.80 -8.31
C THR A 411 -29.49 -15.28 -7.30
N THR A 412 -28.88 -16.43 -7.57
CA THR A 412 -27.77 -16.96 -6.74
C THR A 412 -26.53 -16.07 -6.83
N ALA A 413 -26.18 -15.57 -8.02
CA ALA A 413 -25.08 -14.61 -8.19
C ALA A 413 -25.34 -13.33 -7.37
N GLN A 414 -26.55 -12.77 -7.41
CA GLN A 414 -26.94 -11.61 -6.60
C GLN A 414 -26.89 -11.89 -5.09
N ALA A 415 -27.23 -13.12 -4.66
CA ALA A 415 -27.07 -13.50 -3.25
C ALA A 415 -25.60 -13.53 -2.84
N PHE A 416 -24.71 -14.09 -3.67
CA PHE A 416 -23.26 -14.08 -3.39
C PHE A 416 -22.66 -12.67 -3.46
N GLU A 417 -23.11 -11.81 -4.38
CA GLU A 417 -22.72 -10.39 -4.41
C GLU A 417 -23.06 -9.70 -3.08
N ARG A 418 -24.28 -9.89 -2.60
CA ARG A 418 -24.70 -9.34 -1.30
C ARG A 418 -23.86 -9.87 -0.14
N MET A 419 -23.52 -11.17 -0.15
CA MET A 419 -22.62 -11.76 0.85
C MET A 419 -21.21 -11.20 0.75
N LEU A 420 -20.68 -10.97 -0.44
CA LEU A 420 -19.38 -10.35 -0.67
C LEU A 420 -19.34 -8.93 -0.09
N LEU A 421 -20.29 -8.10 -0.46
CA LEU A 421 -20.40 -6.72 0.04
C LEU A 421 -20.59 -6.69 1.56
N GLN A 422 -21.31 -7.65 2.14
CA GLN A 422 -21.45 -7.78 3.59
C GLN A 422 -20.14 -8.22 4.25
N ALA A 423 -19.40 -9.17 3.67
CA ALA A 423 -18.13 -9.66 4.20
C ALA A 423 -17.02 -8.60 4.16
N THR A 424 -16.96 -7.82 3.06
CA THR A 424 -16.00 -6.72 2.89
C THR A 424 -16.39 -5.45 3.60
N GLY A 425 -17.65 -5.29 3.89
CA GLY A 425 -18.10 -4.13 4.62
C GLY A 425 -18.73 -3.02 3.83
N THR A 426 -18.78 -3.14 2.54
CA THR A 426 -19.21 -2.07 1.63
C THR A 426 -20.73 -2.02 1.39
N LEU A 427 -21.49 -3.01 1.84
CA LEU A 427 -22.94 -3.09 1.58
C LEU A 427 -23.75 -1.94 2.20
N ASP A 428 -23.28 -1.38 3.31
CA ASP A 428 -24.16 -0.56 4.15
C ASP A 428 -24.13 0.94 3.85
N SER A 429 -23.15 1.41 3.05
CA SER A 429 -23.00 2.85 2.82
C SER A 429 -24.09 3.44 1.92
N GLN A 430 -24.60 2.70 0.94
CA GLN A 430 -25.62 3.21 0.02
C GLN A 430 -27.03 2.61 0.23
N GLY A 431 -27.11 1.33 0.58
CA GLY A 431 -28.38 0.61 0.70
C GLY A 431 -29.12 0.86 2.01
N MET A 432 -28.41 0.82 3.14
CA MET A 432 -29.00 1.04 4.46
C MET A 432 -29.31 2.52 4.71
N VAL A 433 -28.44 3.44 4.34
CA VAL A 433 -28.69 4.88 4.51
C VAL A 433 -29.92 5.30 3.73
N SER A 434 -30.15 4.80 2.52
CA SER A 434 -31.32 5.14 1.73
C SER A 434 -32.62 4.50 2.26
N GLN A 435 -32.57 3.29 2.79
CA GLN A 435 -33.76 2.59 3.31
C GLN A 435 -34.12 3.04 4.72
N VAL A 436 -33.12 3.22 5.59
CA VAL A 436 -33.31 3.67 6.97
C VAL A 436 -33.63 5.17 7.04
N ALA A 437 -33.09 5.99 6.11
CA ALA A 437 -33.47 7.39 5.97
C ALA A 437 -34.91 7.56 5.49
N ARG A 438 -35.45 6.62 4.72
CA ARG A 438 -36.87 6.65 4.31
C ARG A 438 -37.82 6.23 5.42
N ASP A 439 -37.43 5.24 6.24
CA ASP A 439 -38.34 4.63 7.23
C ASP A 439 -38.14 5.16 8.65
N GLY A 440 -36.96 5.69 9.01
CA GLY A 440 -36.58 6.01 10.39
C GLY A 440 -36.27 7.48 10.69
N GLY A 441 -36.30 8.39 9.71
CA GLY A 441 -35.92 9.77 9.92
C GLY A 441 -34.48 9.94 10.45
N ASN A 442 -34.21 11.05 11.19
CA ASN A 442 -32.86 11.35 11.71
C ASN A 442 -32.29 10.27 12.65
N ALA A 443 -33.12 9.56 13.41
CA ALA A 443 -32.67 8.52 14.33
C ALA A 443 -32.19 7.26 13.58
N GLY A 444 -32.83 6.90 12.47
CA GLY A 444 -32.43 5.79 11.64
C GLY A 444 -31.12 6.05 10.91
N MET A 445 -30.94 7.26 10.37
CA MET A 445 -29.70 7.68 9.74
C MET A 445 -28.53 7.65 10.73
N SER A 446 -28.72 8.11 11.96
CA SER A 446 -27.74 8.06 13.04
C SER A 446 -27.29 6.64 13.36
N MET A 447 -28.23 5.69 13.34
CA MET A 447 -27.96 4.28 13.67
C MET A 447 -27.17 3.57 12.54
N ALA A 448 -27.49 3.88 11.28
CA ALA A 448 -26.76 3.37 10.12
C ALA A 448 -25.31 3.87 10.11
N VAL A 449 -25.10 5.17 10.32
CA VAL A 449 -23.77 5.80 10.42
C VAL A 449 -22.95 5.20 11.57
N ALA A 450 -23.55 5.02 12.76
CA ALA A 450 -22.87 4.40 13.89
C ALA A 450 -22.42 2.96 13.62
N THR A 451 -23.15 2.23 12.77
CA THR A 451 -22.78 0.86 12.37
C THR A 451 -21.60 0.85 11.41
N ILE A 452 -21.58 1.75 10.43
CA ILE A 452 -20.46 1.94 9.49
C ILE A 452 -19.21 2.31 10.28
N ILE A 453 -19.29 3.27 11.18
CA ILE A 453 -18.21 3.69 12.07
C ILE A 453 -17.62 2.52 12.86
N LYS A 454 -18.47 1.69 13.47
CA LYS A 454 -18.02 0.52 14.24
C LYS A 454 -17.26 -0.49 13.40
N LYS A 455 -17.63 -0.63 12.12
CA LYS A 455 -17.07 -1.61 11.21
C LYS A 455 -15.62 -1.26 10.82
N TYR A 456 -15.38 0.00 10.45
CA TYR A 456 -14.04 0.45 10.06
C TYR A 456 -13.14 0.85 11.22
N LYS A 457 -13.72 1.01 12.43
CA LYS A 457 -12.98 1.45 13.60
C LYS A 457 -11.75 0.58 13.88
N ARG A 458 -11.87 -0.73 13.74
CA ARG A 458 -10.76 -1.65 13.99
C ARG A 458 -9.61 -1.44 13.00
N THR A 459 -9.91 -1.37 11.70
CA THR A 459 -8.90 -1.13 10.66
C THR A 459 -8.24 0.23 10.82
N LEU A 460 -9.02 1.26 11.14
CA LEU A 460 -8.49 2.60 11.41
C LEU A 460 -7.59 2.63 12.65
N VAL A 461 -7.97 1.93 13.72
CA VAL A 461 -7.14 1.83 14.93
C VAL A 461 -5.84 1.09 14.62
N ASN A 462 -5.90 -0.04 13.91
CA ASN A 462 -4.69 -0.76 13.49
C ASN A 462 -3.79 0.14 12.65
N PHE A 463 -4.35 0.85 11.66
CA PHE A 463 -3.56 1.79 10.85
C PHE A 463 -2.92 2.91 11.68
N GLN A 464 -3.67 3.46 12.65
CA GLN A 464 -3.17 4.53 13.51
C GLN A 464 -2.08 4.07 14.45
N GLU A 465 -2.27 2.92 15.12
CA GLU A 465 -1.36 2.40 16.15
C GLU A 465 -0.11 1.76 15.54
N ASP A 466 -0.26 1.00 14.43
CA ASP A 466 0.83 0.24 13.86
C ASP A 466 1.59 1.00 12.75
N PHE A 467 0.96 2.00 12.11
CA PHE A 467 1.57 2.72 11.00
C PHE A 467 1.68 4.23 11.21
N LEU A 468 0.55 4.94 11.42
CA LEU A 468 0.54 6.41 11.37
C LEU A 468 1.37 7.02 12.50
N ILE A 469 1.09 6.66 13.74
CA ILE A 469 1.81 7.20 14.92
C ILE A 469 3.28 6.79 14.92
N PRO A 470 3.64 5.50 14.70
CA PRO A 470 5.04 5.11 14.56
C PRO A 470 5.77 5.84 13.44
N PHE A 471 5.11 6.05 12.27
CA PHE A 471 5.71 6.82 11.19
C PHE A 471 6.00 8.26 11.60
N ILE A 472 5.01 8.95 12.18
CA ILE A 472 5.17 10.36 12.60
C ILE A 472 6.28 10.48 13.65
N LYS A 473 6.32 9.55 14.60
CA LYS A 473 7.38 9.51 15.64
C LYS A 473 8.76 9.29 15.01
N LYS A 474 8.90 8.30 14.13
CA LYS A 474 10.16 8.07 13.41
C LYS A 474 10.54 9.26 12.53
N ALA A 475 9.58 9.90 11.83
CA ALA A 475 9.84 11.10 11.03
C ALA A 475 10.31 12.26 11.88
N ALA A 476 9.70 12.52 13.04
CA ALA A 476 10.12 13.55 13.97
C ALA A 476 11.57 13.35 14.43
N PHE A 477 11.94 12.12 14.81
CA PHE A 477 13.31 11.81 15.19
C PHE A 477 14.32 12.00 14.04
N ARG A 478 13.91 11.71 12.77
CA ARG A 478 14.75 11.98 11.59
C ARG A 478 14.94 13.50 11.39
N TYR A 479 13.85 14.28 11.50
CA TYR A 479 13.94 15.74 11.43
C TYR A 479 14.85 16.29 12.53
N MET A 480 14.71 15.85 13.79
CA MET A 480 15.57 16.26 14.90
C MET A 480 17.05 15.89 14.68
N GLN A 481 17.32 14.74 14.07
CA GLN A 481 18.69 14.27 13.80
C GLN A 481 19.36 15.03 12.65
N PHE A 482 18.62 15.28 11.57
CA PHE A 482 19.19 15.80 10.32
C PHE A 482 18.90 17.30 10.09
N ASP A 483 17.98 17.90 10.84
CA ASP A 483 17.65 19.34 10.80
C ASP A 483 17.39 19.89 12.21
N PRO A 484 18.40 19.85 13.10
CA PRO A 484 18.25 20.27 14.51
C PRO A 484 17.99 21.77 14.67
N GLU A 485 18.27 22.59 13.65
CA GLU A 485 18.00 24.03 13.70
C GLU A 485 16.51 24.32 13.65
N ARG A 486 15.74 23.53 12.89
CA ARG A 486 14.30 23.68 12.74
C ARG A 486 13.50 22.84 13.72
N TYR A 487 14.06 21.71 14.16
CA TYR A 487 13.39 20.75 15.02
C TYR A 487 14.23 20.50 16.28
N PRO A 488 13.87 21.10 17.42
CA PRO A 488 14.58 20.90 18.67
C PRO A 488 14.47 19.44 19.14
N SER A 489 15.53 18.93 19.75
CA SER A 489 15.58 17.54 20.25
C SER A 489 14.76 17.40 21.53
N VAL A 490 13.52 16.95 21.41
CA VAL A 490 12.56 16.77 22.50
C VAL A 490 11.71 15.53 22.27
N ASP A 491 11.36 14.81 23.31
CA ASP A 491 10.44 13.66 23.20
C ASP A 491 9.00 14.15 23.07
N LEU A 492 8.44 14.04 21.86
CA LEU A 492 7.10 14.49 21.51
C LEU A 492 6.10 13.32 21.61
N ASN A 493 4.98 13.58 22.28
CA ASN A 493 3.89 12.58 22.38
C ASN A 493 2.82 12.84 21.32
N PHE A 494 2.86 12.06 20.26
CA PHE A 494 1.94 12.15 19.14
C PHE A 494 0.64 11.39 19.40
N VAL A 495 -0.48 11.99 19.00
CA VAL A 495 -1.83 11.42 19.12
C VAL A 495 -2.52 11.51 17.76
N PRO A 496 -3.24 10.46 17.31
CA PRO A 496 -3.97 10.53 16.06
C PRO A 496 -5.18 11.45 16.20
N THR A 497 -5.41 12.30 15.19
CA THR A 497 -6.61 13.17 15.08
C THR A 497 -7.62 12.65 14.06
N ALA A 498 -7.42 11.45 13.51
CA ALA A 498 -8.30 10.91 12.50
C ALA A 498 -9.75 10.82 13.01
N THR A 499 -10.57 11.69 12.48
CA THR A 499 -12.02 11.67 12.66
C THR A 499 -12.66 10.84 11.56
N LEU A 500 -13.54 9.95 11.95
CA LEU A 500 -14.32 9.13 11.04
C LEU A 500 -15.14 10.00 10.08
N GLY A 501 -14.64 10.18 8.87
CA GLY A 501 -15.30 10.70 7.67
C GLY A 501 -16.29 11.86 7.74
N ILE A 502 -16.68 12.38 6.61
CA ILE A 502 -17.68 13.47 6.45
C ILE A 502 -18.99 13.11 7.19
N ILE A 503 -19.42 11.85 7.10
CA ILE A 503 -20.67 11.37 7.69
C ILE A 503 -20.61 11.38 9.23
N ALA A 504 -19.45 11.06 9.81
CA ALA A 504 -19.28 11.12 11.27
C ALA A 504 -19.24 12.58 11.76
N ARG A 505 -18.62 13.48 11.01
CA ARG A 505 -18.62 14.92 11.30
C ARG A 505 -20.01 15.52 11.21
N GLU A 506 -20.78 15.16 10.19
CA GLU A 506 -22.19 15.59 10.08
C GLU A 506 -23.04 15.05 11.22
N TYR A 507 -22.78 13.81 11.65
CA TYR A 507 -23.45 13.22 12.80
C TYR A 507 -23.07 13.90 14.12
N GLU A 508 -21.80 14.15 14.38
CA GLU A 508 -21.34 14.91 15.55
C GLU A 508 -21.89 16.33 15.54
N GLN A 509 -21.87 16.99 14.38
CA GLN A 509 -22.48 18.31 14.21
C GLN A 509 -23.98 18.29 14.51
N ALA A 510 -24.70 17.27 14.03
CA ALA A 510 -26.11 17.09 14.35
C ALA A 510 -26.34 16.85 15.85
N GLN A 511 -25.47 16.09 16.51
CA GLN A 511 -25.52 15.90 17.97
C GLN A 511 -25.23 17.18 18.74
N PHE A 512 -24.23 17.97 18.33
CA PHE A 512 -23.96 19.26 18.95
C PHE A 512 -25.13 20.23 18.78
N ILE A 513 -25.78 20.23 17.61
CA ILE A 513 -27.00 21.05 17.36
C ILE A 513 -28.16 20.56 18.25
N ALA A 514 -28.34 19.25 18.40
CA ALA A 514 -29.35 18.68 19.28
C ALA A 514 -29.08 19.02 20.76
N LEU A 515 -27.82 18.97 21.20
CA LEU A 515 -27.39 19.43 22.52
C LEU A 515 -27.66 20.92 22.73
N LEU A 516 -27.39 21.75 21.74
CA LEU A 516 -27.67 23.20 21.78
C LEU A 516 -29.18 23.47 21.94
N GLN A 517 -30.01 22.69 21.22
CA GLN A 517 -31.47 22.81 21.32
C GLN A 517 -32.02 22.36 22.68
N THR A 518 -31.39 21.37 23.31
CA THR A 518 -31.82 20.84 24.61
C THR A 518 -31.35 21.67 25.80
N LEU A 519 -30.14 22.25 25.72
CA LEU A 519 -29.53 23.00 26.82
C LEU A 519 -29.91 24.47 26.84
N GLY A 520 -30.36 25.03 25.71
CA GLY A 520 -30.73 26.46 25.58
C GLY A 520 -29.51 27.39 25.51
N PRO A 521 -29.75 28.69 25.18
CA PRO A 521 -28.67 29.63 24.87
C PRO A 521 -27.90 30.16 26.09
N ASP A 522 -28.36 29.94 27.31
CA ASP A 522 -27.78 30.52 28.54
C ASP A 522 -26.85 29.57 29.30
N THR A 523 -26.40 28.49 28.67
CA THR A 523 -25.55 27.46 29.33
C THR A 523 -24.07 27.86 29.28
N PRO A 524 -23.28 27.65 30.36
CA PRO A 524 -21.82 27.97 30.39
C PRO A 524 -21.02 27.12 29.40
N VAL A 525 -21.60 26.06 28.84
CA VAL A 525 -20.97 25.14 27.86
C VAL A 525 -21.18 25.57 26.41
N LEU A 526 -21.97 26.66 26.17
CA LEU A 526 -22.28 27.17 24.84
C LEU A 526 -21.04 27.42 23.96
N PRO A 527 -19.95 28.07 24.44
CA PRO A 527 -18.77 28.32 23.61
C PRO A 527 -18.09 27.02 23.14
N LEU A 528 -18.06 26.00 23.99
CA LEU A 528 -17.48 24.68 23.67
C LEU A 528 -18.30 23.95 22.60
N ILE A 529 -19.64 24.01 22.70
CA ILE A 529 -20.54 23.41 21.70
C ILE A 529 -20.41 24.12 20.36
N LEU A 530 -20.36 25.47 20.35
CA LEU A 530 -20.19 26.25 19.13
C LEU A 530 -18.83 25.96 18.48
N LYS A 531 -17.76 25.86 19.28
CA LYS A 531 -16.44 25.48 18.80
C LYS A 531 -16.46 24.07 18.19
N GLY A 532 -17.13 23.12 18.81
CA GLY A 532 -17.33 21.76 18.27
C GLY A 532 -18.11 21.75 16.95
N ILE A 533 -19.17 22.58 16.82
CA ILE A 533 -19.93 22.70 15.57
C ILE A 533 -19.05 23.28 14.44
N VAL A 534 -18.27 24.31 14.73
CA VAL A 534 -17.35 24.93 13.76
C VAL A 534 -16.24 23.96 13.36
N ALA A 535 -15.66 23.24 14.32
CA ALA A 535 -14.63 22.25 14.06
C ALA A 535 -15.07 21.13 13.12
N ASN A 536 -16.33 20.70 13.26
CA ASN A 536 -16.92 19.66 12.43
C ASN A 536 -17.60 20.16 11.17
N SER A 537 -17.59 21.49 10.92
CA SER A 537 -18.17 22.07 9.72
C SER A 537 -17.24 21.95 8.50
N SER A 538 -17.82 21.90 7.31
CA SER A 538 -17.09 21.89 6.02
C SER A 538 -16.70 23.29 5.53
N LEU A 539 -16.70 24.30 6.40
CA LEU A 539 -16.38 25.68 6.05
C LEU A 539 -14.88 25.84 5.77
N SER A 540 -14.53 26.52 4.68
CA SER A 540 -13.14 26.76 4.29
C SER A 540 -12.35 27.66 5.25
N ASN A 541 -13.05 28.51 6.02
CA ASN A 541 -12.48 29.45 7.00
C ASN A 541 -12.69 29.01 8.45
N ARG A 542 -12.87 27.70 8.69
CA ARG A 542 -13.14 27.18 10.04
C ARG A 542 -12.03 27.51 11.05
N MET A 543 -10.76 27.54 10.60
CA MET A 543 -9.60 27.85 11.45
C MET A 543 -9.63 29.30 11.96
N GLU A 544 -10.18 30.23 11.19
CA GLU A 544 -10.36 31.62 11.62
C GLU A 544 -11.53 31.81 12.59
N LEU A 545 -12.47 30.84 12.59
CA LEU A 545 -13.68 30.86 13.43
C LEU A 545 -13.49 30.10 14.76
N MET A 546 -12.44 29.33 14.90
CA MET A 546 -12.06 28.58 16.12
C MET A 546 -11.28 29.46 17.09
#